data_3621cc53b35fc6d8e4ab02ce9f943593
#
_entry.id   3621cc53b35fc6d8e4ab02ce9f943593
#
_cell.length_a   1.000
_cell.length_b   1.000
_cell.length_c   1.000
_cell.angle_alpha   90.00
_cell.angle_beta   90.00
_cell.angle_gamma   90.00
#
_symmetry.space_group_name_H-M   'P 1'
#
loop_
_entity.id
_entity.type
_entity.pdbx_description
1 polymer ?
#
loop_
_entity_poly.entity_id
_entity_poly.type
_entity_poly.pdbx_seq_one_letter_code
_entity_poly.pdbx_strand_id
1 'polypeptide(L)'
;MNNNLKALHQLFKKIHSFENDNSGYSLGKSTILKVFKATNGYTHEDLLARLTLIDSMYSTQMGRRYYGVEELAAALLSVHSKKHIKSAFLDFLKDKDMKPFELGKKTNLFTEKYGIGKNGEDKGSAVSLISKYAYFETEFKFPIYDSIVREMYPRVWNYCGFPKSELPEFKSNDIINFISLIDLLISKLDCKYVTYDTLDRVLWYVGKIYRGNLSLVLSREEYDAFAEKYTKTENGKKVFAFDIATVDLKSLPIKKDSLVYDFFVLSKELKQLDNKQ
;
A
#
# COMPACT_ATOMS: atom_id res chain seq x y z
N MET A 1 -23.00 9.26 14.69
CA MET A 1 -21.80 8.62 14.14
C MET A 1 -21.82 7.14 14.51
N ASN A 2 -21.70 6.23 13.55
CA ASN A 2 -21.68 4.78 13.76
C ASN A 2 -20.52 4.38 14.69
N ASN A 3 -20.70 3.36 15.54
CA ASN A 3 -19.66 2.90 16.49
C ASN A 3 -18.40 2.43 15.77
N ASN A 4 -18.53 1.79 14.62
CA ASN A 4 -17.41 1.34 13.79
C ASN A 4 -16.57 2.53 13.25
N LEU A 5 -17.23 3.60 12.82
CA LEU A 5 -16.57 4.82 12.39
C LEU A 5 -15.81 5.50 13.54
N LYS A 6 -16.39 5.50 14.75
CA LYS A 6 -15.68 5.99 15.95
C LYS A 6 -14.43 5.17 16.27
N ALA A 7 -14.52 3.85 16.19
CA ALA A 7 -13.39 2.96 16.42
C ALA A 7 -12.27 3.22 15.40
N LEU A 8 -12.63 3.40 14.12
CA LEU A 8 -11.67 3.73 13.08
C LEU A 8 -11.00 5.10 13.32
N HIS A 9 -11.75 6.12 13.74
CA HIS A 9 -11.18 7.44 14.08
C HIS A 9 -10.16 7.34 15.24
N GLN A 10 -10.46 6.51 16.26
CA GLN A 10 -9.52 6.28 17.36
C GLN A 10 -8.26 5.57 16.87
N LEU A 11 -8.39 4.59 15.97
CA LEU A 11 -7.26 3.91 15.35
C LEU A 11 -6.38 4.89 14.55
N PHE A 12 -6.96 5.73 13.71
CA PHE A 12 -6.21 6.75 12.96
C PHE A 12 -5.51 7.75 13.88
N LYS A 13 -6.17 8.19 14.96
CA LYS A 13 -5.55 9.06 15.96
C LYS A 13 -4.35 8.37 16.62
N LYS A 14 -4.48 7.09 16.97
CA LYS A 14 -3.42 6.29 17.58
C LYS A 14 -2.23 6.15 16.61
N ILE A 15 -2.48 5.84 15.34
CA ILE A 15 -1.42 5.74 14.31
C ILE A 15 -0.69 7.08 14.15
N HIS A 16 -1.40 8.19 14.11
CA HIS A 16 -0.80 9.51 13.95
C HIS A 16 0.10 9.89 15.15
N SER A 17 -0.20 9.40 16.35
CA SER A 17 0.63 9.61 17.54
C SER A 17 1.80 8.64 17.68
N PHE A 18 1.82 7.54 16.89
CA PHE A 18 2.89 6.54 16.88
C PHE A 18 3.87 6.84 15.74
N GLU A 19 4.81 7.76 15.97
CA GLU A 19 5.82 8.13 14.95
C GLU A 19 6.89 7.06 14.72
N ASN A 20 7.12 6.14 15.68
CA ASN A 20 8.19 5.14 15.60
C ASN A 20 7.68 3.76 16.07
N ASP A 21 7.13 2.98 15.15
CA ASP A 21 7.05 1.55 15.37
C ASP A 21 8.31 0.87 14.77
N ASN A 22 8.86 -0.12 15.46
CA ASN A 22 10.00 -0.92 15.01
C ASN A 22 9.56 -2.08 14.09
N SER A 23 8.40 -1.97 13.44
CA SER A 23 7.92 -2.98 12.51
C SER A 23 8.78 -3.04 11.25
N GLY A 24 8.75 -4.17 10.56
CA GLY A 24 9.41 -4.31 9.25
C GLY A 24 8.92 -3.27 8.23
N TYR A 25 7.67 -2.83 8.34
CA TYR A 25 7.10 -1.75 7.52
C TYR A 25 7.82 -0.42 7.75
N SER A 26 7.97 0.01 9.01
CA SER A 26 8.65 1.26 9.35
C SER A 26 10.14 1.23 9.02
N LEU A 27 10.83 0.10 9.26
CA LEU A 27 12.24 -0.07 8.89
C LEU A 27 12.44 0.00 7.37
N GLY A 28 11.57 -0.67 6.60
CA GLY A 28 11.58 -0.61 5.14
C GLY A 28 11.40 0.81 4.62
N LYS A 29 10.39 1.50 5.14
CA LYS A 29 10.08 2.89 4.80
C LYS A 29 11.25 3.83 5.10
N SER A 30 11.86 3.72 6.29
CA SER A 30 13.01 4.53 6.67
C SER A 30 14.25 4.27 5.80
N THR A 31 14.46 3.02 5.39
CA THR A 31 15.55 2.64 4.48
C THR A 31 15.39 3.28 3.11
N ILE A 32 14.18 3.21 2.52
CA ILE A 32 13.90 3.86 1.24
C ILE A 32 14.12 5.36 1.33
N LEU A 33 13.64 6.02 2.40
CA LEU A 33 13.85 7.47 2.58
C LEU A 33 15.33 7.85 2.67
N LYS A 34 16.18 7.01 3.31
CA LYS A 34 17.63 7.25 3.33
C LYS A 34 18.23 7.20 1.93
N VAL A 35 17.80 6.25 1.09
CA VAL A 35 18.26 6.17 -0.30
C VAL A 35 17.79 7.38 -1.10
N PHE A 36 16.52 7.80 -0.96
CA PHE A 36 16.02 9.01 -1.63
C PHE A 36 16.80 10.27 -1.25
N LYS A 37 17.25 10.39 0.00
CA LYS A 37 18.11 11.50 0.44
C LYS A 37 19.53 11.40 -0.12
N ALA A 38 20.07 10.19 -0.22
CA ALA A 38 21.43 9.97 -0.73
C ALA A 38 21.54 10.10 -2.26
N THR A 39 20.43 9.89 -3.00
CA THR A 39 20.37 9.92 -4.46
C THR A 39 19.61 11.15 -4.97
N ASN A 40 19.90 12.34 -4.45
CA ASN A 40 19.15 13.57 -4.74
C ASN A 40 19.58 14.30 -6.03
N GLY A 41 20.53 13.74 -6.78
CA GLY A 41 21.03 14.32 -8.02
C GLY A 41 20.07 14.15 -9.22
N TYR A 42 19.09 13.24 -9.09
CA TYR A 42 18.14 12.90 -10.15
C TYR A 42 18.81 12.50 -11.46
N THR A 43 19.96 11.83 -11.37
CA THR A 43 20.56 11.16 -12.54
C THR A 43 19.79 9.89 -12.89
N HIS A 44 20.07 9.30 -14.04
CA HIS A 44 19.48 8.01 -14.42
C HIS A 44 19.79 6.93 -13.37
N GLU A 45 21.04 6.89 -12.87
CA GLU A 45 21.51 5.95 -11.85
C GLU A 45 20.81 6.17 -10.50
N ASP A 46 20.58 7.43 -10.09
CA ASP A 46 19.83 7.76 -8.88
C ASP A 46 18.39 7.23 -8.97
N LEU A 47 17.72 7.48 -10.08
CA LEU A 47 16.35 7.01 -10.31
C LEU A 47 16.28 5.49 -10.39
N LEU A 48 17.25 4.86 -11.06
CA LEU A 48 17.35 3.40 -11.12
C LEU A 48 17.52 2.78 -9.73
N ALA A 49 18.41 3.34 -8.90
CA ALA A 49 18.63 2.87 -7.52
C ALA A 49 17.35 2.95 -6.67
N ARG A 50 16.64 4.08 -6.73
CA ARG A 50 15.36 4.28 -6.01
C ARG A 50 14.30 3.27 -6.45
N LEU A 51 14.11 3.12 -7.77
CA LEU A 51 13.10 2.22 -8.33
C LEU A 51 13.41 0.76 -8.02
N THR A 52 14.67 0.33 -8.16
CA THR A 52 15.10 -1.03 -7.85
C THR A 52 14.87 -1.37 -6.37
N LEU A 53 15.18 -0.44 -5.47
CA LEU A 53 14.94 -0.64 -4.05
C LEU A 53 13.44 -0.78 -3.75
N ILE A 54 12.59 0.09 -4.32
CA ILE A 54 11.13 0.02 -4.13
C ILE A 54 10.59 -1.30 -4.72
N ASP A 55 11.01 -1.68 -5.93
CA ASP A 55 10.57 -2.93 -6.57
C ASP A 55 10.92 -4.15 -5.71
N SER A 56 12.14 -4.19 -5.19
CA SER A 56 12.60 -5.25 -4.30
C SER A 56 11.80 -5.32 -3.00
N MET A 57 11.61 -4.19 -2.31
CA MET A 57 10.96 -4.15 -1.00
C MET A 57 9.44 -4.33 -1.07
N TYR A 58 8.80 -3.84 -2.12
CA TYR A 58 7.35 -3.91 -2.30
C TYR A 58 6.90 -4.98 -3.28
N SER A 59 7.84 -5.76 -3.85
CA SER A 59 7.56 -6.86 -4.79
C SER A 59 6.65 -6.44 -5.94
N THR A 60 6.94 -5.28 -6.57
CA THR A 60 6.12 -4.77 -7.67
C THR A 60 6.32 -5.54 -8.97
N GLN A 61 7.32 -6.44 -8.98
CA GLN A 61 7.63 -7.39 -10.05
C GLN A 61 8.14 -6.77 -11.37
N MET A 62 8.48 -5.49 -11.36
CA MET A 62 9.07 -4.84 -12.54
C MET A 62 10.48 -5.33 -12.83
N GLY A 63 11.27 -5.68 -11.81
CA GLY A 63 12.59 -6.29 -11.97
C GLY A 63 12.56 -7.70 -12.59
N ARG A 64 11.38 -8.34 -12.72
CA ARG A 64 11.19 -9.58 -13.47
C ARG A 64 11.01 -9.36 -14.97
N ARG A 65 10.88 -8.11 -15.41
CA ARG A 65 10.78 -7.71 -16.80
C ARG A 65 12.11 -7.15 -17.27
N TYR A 66 12.62 -7.68 -18.36
CA TYR A 66 13.85 -7.16 -18.95
C TYR A 66 13.68 -5.68 -19.29
N TYR A 67 14.62 -4.86 -18.90
CA TYR A 67 14.66 -3.39 -19.09
C TYR A 67 13.52 -2.60 -18.43
N GLY A 68 12.63 -3.23 -17.66
CA GLY A 68 11.44 -2.56 -17.14
C GLY A 68 11.74 -1.41 -16.19
N VAL A 69 12.70 -1.60 -15.29
CA VAL A 69 13.11 -0.57 -14.32
C VAL A 69 13.94 0.52 -14.99
N GLU A 70 14.81 0.16 -15.92
CA GLU A 70 15.64 1.06 -16.70
C GLU A 70 14.79 1.98 -17.60
N GLU A 71 13.83 1.42 -18.33
CA GLU A 71 12.90 2.20 -19.18
C GLU A 71 12.08 3.18 -18.31
N LEU A 72 11.64 2.74 -17.13
CA LEU A 72 10.91 3.62 -16.21
C LEU A 72 11.82 4.73 -15.63
N ALA A 73 13.08 4.43 -15.30
CA ALA A 73 14.05 5.44 -14.86
C ALA A 73 14.28 6.51 -15.93
N ALA A 74 14.44 6.10 -17.19
CA ALA A 74 14.56 7.03 -18.31
C ALA A 74 13.30 7.89 -18.52
N ALA A 75 12.11 7.30 -18.35
CA ALA A 75 10.85 8.02 -18.43
C ALA A 75 10.72 9.07 -17.32
N LEU A 76 11.07 8.72 -16.08
CA LEU A 76 11.08 9.65 -14.94
C LEU A 76 12.09 10.78 -15.16
N LEU A 77 13.26 10.49 -15.69
CA LEU A 77 14.27 11.50 -16.04
C LEU A 77 13.74 12.47 -17.10
N SER A 78 13.01 11.97 -18.10
CA SER A 78 12.36 12.82 -19.11
C SER A 78 11.30 13.74 -18.50
N VAL A 79 10.54 13.29 -17.51
CA VAL A 79 9.61 14.14 -16.74
C VAL A 79 10.39 15.19 -15.96
N HIS A 80 11.43 14.76 -15.24
CA HIS A 80 12.26 15.63 -14.41
C HIS A 80 12.92 16.78 -15.21
N SER A 81 13.37 16.49 -16.43
CA SER A 81 13.98 17.50 -17.32
C SER A 81 13.03 18.64 -17.72
N LYS A 82 11.72 18.38 -17.69
CA LYS A 82 10.67 19.38 -18.00
C LYS A 82 10.14 20.09 -16.75
N LYS A 83 10.05 19.40 -15.64
CA LYS A 83 9.55 19.89 -14.36
C LYS A 83 10.08 19.01 -13.23
N HIS A 84 10.49 19.61 -12.12
CA HIS A 84 10.90 18.84 -10.94
C HIS A 84 9.85 17.78 -10.59
N ILE A 85 10.25 16.51 -10.53
CA ILE A 85 9.35 15.37 -10.51
C ILE A 85 8.40 15.36 -9.30
N LYS A 86 8.89 15.80 -8.12
CA LYS A 86 8.05 15.97 -6.92
C LYS A 86 6.90 16.94 -7.18
N SER A 87 7.20 18.09 -7.78
CA SER A 87 6.18 19.08 -8.14
C SER A 87 5.20 18.56 -9.18
N ALA A 88 5.68 17.77 -10.16
CA ALA A 88 4.82 17.14 -11.16
C ALA A 88 3.79 16.21 -10.53
N PHE A 89 4.19 15.36 -9.58
CA PHE A 89 3.26 14.49 -8.87
C PHE A 89 2.27 15.24 -7.98
N LEU A 90 2.72 16.28 -7.28
CA LEU A 90 1.82 17.10 -6.44
C LEU A 90 0.80 17.90 -7.26
N ASP A 91 1.18 18.40 -8.43
CA ASP A 91 0.25 19.09 -9.31
C ASP A 91 -0.75 18.15 -9.96
N PHE A 92 -0.35 16.92 -10.30
CA PHE A 92 -1.25 15.87 -10.77
C PHE A 92 -2.33 15.52 -9.75
N LEU A 93 -2.03 15.57 -8.44
CA LEU A 93 -3.06 15.38 -7.41
C LEU A 93 -4.07 16.52 -7.35
N LYS A 94 -3.66 17.75 -7.67
CA LYS A 94 -4.54 18.93 -7.66
C LYS A 94 -5.45 18.98 -8.88
N ASP A 95 -4.91 18.64 -10.02
CA ASP A 95 -5.61 18.67 -11.31
C ASP A 95 -5.37 17.35 -12.06
N LYS A 96 -6.34 16.46 -11.92
CA LYS A 96 -6.28 15.10 -12.52
C LYS A 96 -6.48 15.13 -14.03
N ASP A 97 -7.01 16.23 -14.58
CA ASP A 97 -7.14 16.46 -16.03
C ASP A 97 -5.85 17.02 -16.63
N MET A 98 -4.92 17.49 -15.78
CA MET A 98 -3.59 17.85 -16.25
C MET A 98 -2.90 16.64 -16.87
N LYS A 99 -2.21 16.89 -17.97
CA LYS A 99 -1.36 15.91 -18.67
C LYS A 99 0.13 16.07 -18.28
N PRO A 100 0.51 16.08 -16.98
CA PRO A 100 1.84 16.48 -16.52
C PRO A 100 2.91 15.45 -16.84
N PHE A 101 2.51 14.23 -17.23
CA PHE A 101 3.40 13.11 -17.44
C PHE A 101 3.46 12.67 -18.90
N GLU A 102 3.17 13.59 -19.85
CA GLU A 102 3.31 13.26 -21.26
C GLU A 102 4.78 12.99 -21.61
N LEU A 103 5.03 11.74 -21.99
CA LEU A 103 6.28 11.25 -22.56
C LEU A 103 6.21 11.35 -24.08
N GLY A 104 6.37 12.57 -24.67
CA GLY A 104 6.31 12.73 -26.10
C GLY A 104 4.90 12.63 -26.71
N LYS A 105 4.73 11.92 -27.83
CA LYS A 105 3.50 11.91 -28.63
C LYS A 105 2.34 11.11 -27.97
N LYS A 106 1.71 11.61 -26.90
CA LYS A 106 0.44 11.13 -26.31
C LYS A 106 0.50 10.03 -25.24
N THR A 107 1.66 9.54 -24.82
CA THR A 107 1.74 8.61 -23.69
C THR A 107 2.07 9.34 -22.40
N ASN A 108 1.47 8.92 -21.30
CA ASN A 108 1.77 9.46 -20.00
C ASN A 108 2.43 8.37 -19.13
N LEU A 109 3.20 8.80 -18.14
CA LEU A 109 4.00 7.94 -17.27
C LEU A 109 3.20 6.73 -16.71
N PHE A 110 1.93 6.92 -16.36
CA PHE A 110 1.09 5.86 -15.80
C PHE A 110 0.45 4.94 -16.84
N THR A 111 0.25 5.41 -18.06
CA THR A 111 -0.38 4.63 -19.15
C THR A 111 0.65 3.93 -20.04
N GLU A 112 1.91 4.38 -19.99
CA GLU A 112 3.00 3.73 -20.71
C GLU A 112 3.26 2.33 -20.15
N LYS A 113 3.76 1.47 -21.01
CA LYS A 113 4.14 0.11 -20.66
C LYS A 113 5.63 -0.05 -20.72
N TYR A 114 6.21 -0.79 -19.77
CA TYR A 114 7.65 -0.91 -19.56
C TYR A 114 8.09 -2.36 -19.57
N GLY A 115 9.28 -2.59 -20.09
CA GLY A 115 9.99 -3.86 -20.07
C GLY A 115 9.35 -4.95 -20.90
N ILE A 116 10.10 -6.02 -21.12
CA ILE A 116 9.71 -7.19 -21.89
C ILE A 116 9.59 -8.38 -20.95
N GLY A 117 8.51 -9.15 -21.01
CA GLY A 117 8.32 -10.37 -20.24
C GLY A 117 9.33 -11.45 -20.62
N LYS A 118 9.50 -12.46 -19.73
CA LYS A 118 10.50 -13.53 -19.88
C LYS A 118 10.37 -14.32 -21.20
N ASN A 119 9.17 -14.40 -21.74
CA ASN A 119 8.89 -15.13 -22.99
C ASN A 119 8.69 -14.18 -24.19
N GLY A 120 9.18 -12.94 -24.11
CA GLY A 120 8.97 -11.93 -25.16
C GLY A 120 7.57 -11.30 -25.16
N GLU A 121 6.83 -11.49 -24.06
CA GLU A 121 5.49 -10.91 -23.89
C GLU A 121 5.54 -9.37 -23.90
N ASP A 122 4.42 -8.77 -24.29
CA ASP A 122 4.27 -7.32 -24.33
C ASP A 122 4.66 -6.63 -23.02
N LYS A 123 5.13 -5.39 -23.16
CA LYS A 123 5.40 -4.46 -22.07
C LYS A 123 4.26 -4.42 -21.03
N GLY A 124 4.59 -4.28 -19.76
CA GLY A 124 3.65 -4.26 -18.64
C GLY A 124 3.43 -2.89 -18.03
N SER A 125 2.26 -2.69 -17.45
CA SER A 125 1.96 -1.48 -16.68
C SER A 125 2.81 -1.41 -15.41
N ALA A 126 3.34 -0.22 -15.08
CA ALA A 126 4.13 0.06 -13.89
C ALA A 126 3.39 0.91 -12.84
N VAL A 127 2.06 1.03 -12.90
CA VAL A 127 1.26 1.92 -12.03
C VAL A 127 1.60 1.71 -10.55
N SER A 128 1.76 0.45 -10.11
CA SER A 128 2.10 0.14 -8.72
C SER A 128 3.49 0.65 -8.33
N LEU A 129 4.51 0.47 -9.17
CA LEU A 129 5.86 0.96 -8.89
C LEU A 129 5.92 2.49 -8.93
N ILE A 130 5.28 3.10 -9.94
CA ILE A 130 5.24 4.56 -10.09
C ILE A 130 4.53 5.22 -8.90
N SER A 131 3.39 4.68 -8.45
CA SER A 131 2.68 5.24 -7.30
C SER A 131 3.49 5.15 -6.00
N LYS A 132 4.22 4.06 -5.79
CA LYS A 132 5.13 3.91 -4.65
C LYS A 132 6.32 4.88 -4.74
N TYR A 133 6.89 5.04 -5.94
CA TYR A 133 7.92 6.06 -6.16
C TYR A 133 7.38 7.46 -5.83
N ALA A 134 6.21 7.81 -6.37
CA ALA A 134 5.55 9.10 -6.12
C ALA A 134 5.26 9.33 -4.62
N TYR A 135 4.84 8.29 -3.90
CA TYR A 135 4.62 8.34 -2.46
C TYR A 135 5.89 8.73 -1.69
N PHE A 136 7.04 8.11 -1.99
CA PHE A 136 8.31 8.47 -1.34
C PHE A 136 8.85 9.83 -1.82
N GLU A 137 8.75 10.12 -3.11
CA GLU A 137 9.19 11.38 -3.71
C GLU A 137 8.43 12.59 -3.16
N THR A 138 7.14 12.42 -2.88
CA THR A 138 6.28 13.48 -2.33
C THR A 138 6.20 13.50 -0.80
N GLU A 139 7.06 12.73 -0.12
CA GLU A 139 7.02 12.60 1.34
C GLU A 139 5.64 12.18 1.84
N PHE A 140 5.15 11.08 1.26
CA PHE A 140 3.90 10.42 1.64
C PHE A 140 2.59 11.15 1.28
N LYS A 141 2.68 12.14 0.37
CA LYS A 141 1.52 12.90 -0.10
C LYS A 141 0.86 12.32 -1.35
N PHE A 142 1.29 11.15 -1.83
CA PHE A 142 0.72 10.46 -2.98
C PHE A 142 0.19 9.08 -2.55
N PRO A 143 -1.02 8.65 -2.98
CA PRO A 143 -1.55 7.35 -2.57
C PRO A 143 -0.84 6.18 -3.25
N ILE A 144 -0.62 5.10 -2.52
CA ILE A 144 0.00 3.87 -3.02
C ILE A 144 -1.06 3.00 -3.71
N TYR A 145 -0.88 2.75 -5.02
CA TYR A 145 -1.67 1.78 -5.76
C TYR A 145 -1.21 0.36 -5.43
N ASP A 146 -1.97 -0.34 -4.60
CA ASP A 146 -1.65 -1.69 -4.12
C ASP A 146 -2.87 -2.62 -4.20
N SER A 147 -2.62 -3.91 -4.46
CA SER A 147 -3.68 -4.93 -4.52
C SER A 147 -4.39 -5.13 -3.18
N ILE A 148 -3.67 -4.94 -2.06
CA ILE A 148 -4.25 -5.03 -0.71
C ILE A 148 -5.18 -3.86 -0.47
N VAL A 149 -4.76 -2.65 -0.81
CA VAL A 149 -5.60 -1.45 -0.69
C VAL A 149 -6.89 -1.63 -1.49
N ARG A 150 -6.80 -2.12 -2.73
CA ARG A 150 -7.96 -2.41 -3.57
C ARG A 150 -8.93 -3.41 -2.93
N GLU A 151 -8.39 -4.46 -2.33
CA GLU A 151 -9.18 -5.50 -1.67
C GLU A 151 -9.84 -5.00 -0.38
N MET A 152 -9.13 -4.19 0.40
CA MET A 152 -9.60 -3.73 1.71
C MET A 152 -10.54 -2.53 1.61
N TYR A 153 -10.45 -1.73 0.56
CA TYR A 153 -11.28 -0.54 0.35
C TYR A 153 -12.79 -0.81 0.49
N PRO A 154 -13.40 -1.76 -0.28
CA PRO A 154 -14.84 -2.01 -0.18
C PRO A 154 -15.23 -2.60 1.19
N ARG A 155 -14.33 -3.33 1.85
CA ARG A 155 -14.56 -3.89 3.19
C ARG A 155 -14.64 -2.80 4.24
N VAL A 156 -13.70 -1.85 4.23
CA VAL A 156 -13.73 -0.69 5.12
C VAL A 156 -14.93 0.20 4.85
N TRP A 157 -15.30 0.39 3.57
CA TRP A 157 -16.51 1.09 3.17
C TRP A 157 -17.76 0.49 3.83
N ASN A 158 -17.95 -0.82 3.70
CA ASN A 158 -19.06 -1.56 4.30
C ASN A 158 -19.00 -1.55 5.84
N TYR A 159 -17.82 -1.66 6.42
CA TYR A 159 -17.63 -1.59 7.87
C TYR A 159 -18.08 -0.25 8.46
N CYS A 160 -17.80 0.83 7.77
CA CYS A 160 -18.28 2.16 8.14
C CYS A 160 -19.79 2.35 7.95
N GLY A 161 -20.46 1.41 7.29
CA GLY A 161 -21.90 1.51 7.00
C GLY A 161 -22.21 2.53 5.90
N PHE A 162 -21.26 2.84 5.01
CA PHE A 162 -21.50 3.72 3.87
C PHE A 162 -22.38 3.02 2.82
N PRO A 163 -23.26 3.76 2.10
CA PRO A 163 -24.16 3.16 1.11
C PRO A 163 -23.39 2.42 0.02
N LYS A 164 -23.80 1.18 -0.29
CA LYS A 164 -23.22 0.41 -1.40
C LYS A 164 -23.42 1.09 -2.76
N SER A 165 -24.52 1.84 -2.92
CA SER A 165 -24.80 2.62 -4.14
C SER A 165 -23.82 3.75 -4.40
N GLU A 166 -23.08 4.19 -3.37
CA GLU A 166 -22.07 5.23 -3.48
C GLU A 166 -20.64 4.65 -3.61
N LEU A 167 -20.50 3.31 -3.54
CA LEU A 167 -19.20 2.65 -3.73
C LEU A 167 -18.84 2.67 -5.22
N PRO A 168 -17.82 3.44 -5.64
CA PRO A 168 -17.49 3.51 -7.05
C PRO A 168 -16.81 2.23 -7.53
N GLU A 169 -16.95 1.94 -8.81
CA GLU A 169 -16.26 0.83 -9.44
C GLU A 169 -14.75 1.07 -9.51
N PHE A 170 -13.98 0.06 -9.15
CA PHE A 170 -12.53 0.07 -9.26
C PHE A 170 -12.10 -0.33 -10.68
N LYS A 171 -11.38 0.57 -11.37
CA LYS A 171 -10.80 0.30 -12.69
C LYS A 171 -9.32 -0.11 -12.55
N SER A 172 -9.01 -1.31 -13.03
CA SER A 172 -7.64 -1.83 -12.96
C SER A 172 -6.67 -0.98 -13.79
N ASN A 173 -5.51 -0.69 -13.21
CA ASN A 173 -4.44 0.13 -13.80
C ASN A 173 -4.84 1.58 -14.13
N ASP A 174 -5.94 2.06 -13.58
CA ASP A 174 -6.38 3.45 -13.70
C ASP A 174 -6.04 4.21 -12.42
N ILE A 175 -4.95 4.97 -12.46
CA ILE A 175 -4.46 5.74 -11.30
C ILE A 175 -5.43 6.89 -10.94
N ILE A 176 -6.08 7.50 -11.91
CA ILE A 176 -7.03 8.61 -11.69
C ILE A 176 -8.27 8.09 -10.96
N ASN A 177 -8.82 6.97 -11.45
CA ASN A 177 -9.90 6.29 -10.75
C ASN A 177 -9.50 5.93 -9.32
N PHE A 178 -8.31 5.35 -9.13
CA PHE A 178 -7.81 4.96 -7.82
C PHE A 178 -7.67 6.14 -6.86
N ILE A 179 -7.04 7.24 -7.29
CA ILE A 179 -6.90 8.45 -6.47
C ILE A 179 -8.29 8.98 -6.09
N SER A 180 -9.24 9.02 -7.03
CA SER A 180 -10.60 9.49 -6.76
C SER A 180 -11.33 8.63 -5.72
N LEU A 181 -11.11 7.30 -5.76
CA LEU A 181 -11.63 6.37 -4.74
C LEU A 181 -11.05 6.66 -3.35
N ILE A 182 -9.73 6.82 -3.27
CA ILE A 182 -9.05 7.09 -1.99
C ILE A 182 -9.49 8.46 -1.43
N ASP A 183 -9.57 9.49 -2.26
CA ASP A 183 -10.06 10.82 -1.86
C ASP A 183 -11.49 10.76 -1.32
N LEU A 184 -12.36 10.00 -2.00
CA LEU A 184 -13.74 9.80 -1.55
C LEU A 184 -13.78 9.10 -0.18
N LEU A 185 -12.97 8.06 0.03
CA LEU A 185 -12.92 7.38 1.32
C LEU A 185 -12.42 8.30 2.42
N ILE A 186 -11.34 9.07 2.17
CA ILE A 186 -10.81 10.05 3.12
C ILE A 186 -11.89 11.09 3.48
N SER A 187 -12.60 11.61 2.47
CA SER A 187 -13.70 12.56 2.68
C SER A 187 -14.85 11.97 3.51
N LYS A 188 -15.25 10.72 3.22
CA LYS A 188 -16.33 10.02 3.94
C LYS A 188 -15.95 9.67 5.38
N LEU A 189 -14.68 9.35 5.63
CA LEU A 189 -14.17 9.09 6.97
C LEU A 189 -14.19 10.35 7.83
N ASP A 190 -14.12 11.54 7.26
CA ASP A 190 -14.21 12.85 7.92
C ASP A 190 -13.39 12.91 9.23
N CYS A 191 -12.12 12.55 9.15
CA CYS A 191 -11.23 12.48 10.30
C CYS A 191 -9.89 13.15 9.96
N LYS A 192 -9.53 14.19 10.72
CA LYS A 192 -8.31 14.99 10.50
C LYS A 192 -6.98 14.21 10.55
N TYR A 193 -7.01 13.00 11.09
CA TYR A 193 -5.85 12.11 11.19
C TYR A 193 -5.73 11.16 9.97
N VAL A 194 -6.72 11.17 9.06
CA VAL A 194 -6.69 10.36 7.85
C VAL A 194 -5.97 11.12 6.76
N THR A 195 -4.85 10.54 6.34
CA THR A 195 -4.02 10.98 5.20
C THR A 195 -3.81 9.78 4.28
N TYR A 196 -3.24 9.98 3.11
CA TYR A 196 -2.84 8.85 2.26
C TYR A 196 -1.94 7.86 3.01
N ASP A 197 -0.97 8.36 3.78
CA ASP A 197 -0.05 7.53 4.55
C ASP A 197 -0.74 6.73 5.65
N THR A 198 -1.54 7.37 6.50
CA THR A 198 -2.20 6.67 7.60
C THR A 198 -3.26 5.69 7.10
N LEU A 199 -3.97 6.04 6.02
CA LEU A 199 -4.94 5.15 5.38
C LEU A 199 -4.25 3.93 4.75
N ASP A 200 -3.17 4.14 3.97
CA ASP A 200 -2.37 3.04 3.40
C ASP A 200 -1.89 2.10 4.50
N ARG A 201 -1.34 2.64 5.58
CA ARG A 201 -0.88 1.86 6.73
C ARG A 201 -1.99 0.98 7.30
N VAL A 202 -3.18 1.54 7.57
CA VAL A 202 -4.33 0.76 8.07
C VAL A 202 -4.71 -0.35 7.10
N LEU A 203 -4.94 0.00 5.83
CA LEU A 203 -5.39 -0.96 4.82
C LEU A 203 -4.35 -2.06 4.60
N TRP A 204 -3.06 -1.72 4.61
CA TRP A 204 -1.97 -2.67 4.43
C TRP A 204 -1.87 -3.66 5.61
N TYR A 205 -1.78 -3.17 6.86
CA TYR A 205 -1.67 -4.05 8.04
C TYR A 205 -2.90 -4.93 8.18
N VAL A 206 -4.08 -4.34 8.10
CA VAL A 206 -5.36 -5.05 8.20
C VAL A 206 -5.48 -6.09 7.08
N GLY A 207 -5.12 -5.75 5.85
CA GLY A 207 -5.15 -6.67 4.72
C GLY A 207 -4.15 -7.81 4.83
N LYS A 208 -2.94 -7.57 5.37
CA LYS A 208 -1.96 -8.63 5.64
C LYS A 208 -2.47 -9.63 6.67
N ILE A 209 -3.04 -9.14 7.78
CA ILE A 209 -3.65 -9.99 8.81
C ILE A 209 -4.85 -10.73 8.26
N TYR A 210 -5.72 -10.05 7.51
CA TYR A 210 -6.90 -10.63 6.85
C TYR A 210 -6.54 -11.81 5.93
N ARG A 211 -5.38 -11.74 5.24
CA ARG A 211 -4.84 -12.80 4.37
C ARG A 211 -4.01 -13.85 5.12
N GLY A 212 -3.78 -13.71 6.41
CA GLY A 212 -2.90 -14.58 7.19
C GLY A 212 -1.40 -14.38 6.98
N ASN A 213 -0.98 -13.28 6.35
CA ASN A 213 0.43 -12.95 6.06
C ASN A 213 1.11 -12.29 7.27
N LEU A 214 1.14 -12.98 8.40
CA LEU A 214 1.55 -12.41 9.70
C LEU A 214 3.04 -12.10 9.81
N SER A 215 3.91 -12.80 9.09
CA SER A 215 5.36 -12.56 9.10
C SER A 215 5.77 -11.16 8.63
N LEU A 216 4.87 -10.45 7.95
CA LEU A 216 5.08 -9.07 7.49
C LEU A 216 4.58 -8.01 8.47
N VAL A 217 3.82 -8.43 9.48
CA VAL A 217 3.12 -7.55 10.44
C VAL A 217 3.74 -7.64 11.83
N LEU A 218 4.13 -8.84 12.23
CA LEU A 218 4.63 -9.15 13.55
C LEU A 218 6.17 -8.99 13.62
N SER A 219 6.69 -8.70 14.80
CA SER A 219 8.10 -8.89 15.08
C SER A 219 8.49 -10.37 14.97
N ARG A 220 9.76 -10.68 14.88
CA ARG A 220 10.22 -12.07 14.79
C ARG A 220 9.76 -12.89 15.99
N GLU A 221 9.88 -12.35 17.20
CA GLU A 221 9.50 -13.01 18.46
C GLU A 221 7.96 -13.26 18.51
N GLU A 222 7.17 -12.24 18.16
CA GLU A 222 5.72 -12.39 18.07
C GLU A 222 5.33 -13.43 17.04
N TYR A 223 5.96 -13.42 15.86
CA TYR A 223 5.68 -14.39 14.80
C TYR A 223 6.02 -15.82 15.23
N ASP A 224 7.16 -16.03 15.90
CA ASP A 224 7.55 -17.36 16.37
C ASP A 224 6.55 -17.90 17.41
N ALA A 225 6.08 -17.05 18.34
CA ALA A 225 5.03 -17.41 19.28
C ALA A 225 3.69 -17.74 18.59
N PHE A 226 3.33 -17.03 17.51
CA PHE A 226 2.19 -17.35 16.68
C PHE A 226 2.38 -18.68 15.93
N ALA A 227 3.57 -18.89 15.34
CA ALA A 227 3.88 -20.11 14.60
C ALA A 227 3.81 -21.33 15.51
N GLU A 228 4.34 -21.25 16.73
CA GLU A 228 4.23 -22.32 17.74
C GLU A 228 2.76 -22.65 18.02
N LYS A 229 1.93 -21.63 18.25
CA LYS A 229 0.53 -21.80 18.65
C LYS A 229 -0.37 -22.32 17.53
N TYR A 230 -0.16 -21.85 16.29
CA TYR A 230 -1.07 -22.09 15.16
C TYR A 230 -0.53 -23.06 14.10
N THR A 231 0.67 -23.62 14.28
CA THR A 231 1.18 -24.67 13.40
C THR A 231 0.68 -26.03 13.87
N LYS A 232 0.03 -26.75 12.97
CA LYS A 232 -0.42 -28.14 13.17
C LYS A 232 0.35 -29.06 12.25
N THR A 233 0.46 -30.33 12.65
CA THR A 233 1.00 -31.38 11.77
C THR A 233 -0.16 -32.10 11.12
N GLU A 234 -0.30 -31.95 9.80
CA GLU A 234 -1.30 -32.67 8.98
C GLU A 234 -0.58 -33.50 7.93
N ASN A 235 -0.85 -34.78 7.89
CA ASN A 235 -0.22 -35.72 6.94
C ASN A 235 1.33 -35.66 6.95
N GLY A 236 1.94 -35.49 8.13
CA GLY A 236 3.40 -35.38 8.29
C GLY A 236 4.01 -34.03 7.87
N LYS A 237 3.20 -33.06 7.47
CA LYS A 237 3.64 -31.72 7.10
C LYS A 237 3.18 -30.67 8.12
N LYS A 238 4.04 -29.69 8.41
CA LYS A 238 3.67 -28.54 9.22
C LYS A 238 2.81 -27.60 8.40
N VAL A 239 1.58 -27.33 8.86
CA VAL A 239 0.62 -26.42 8.24
C VAL A 239 0.32 -25.28 9.23
N PHE A 240 0.44 -24.06 8.79
CA PHE A 240 0.05 -22.88 9.57
C PHE A 240 -1.45 -22.67 9.45
N ALA A 241 -2.20 -22.98 10.52
CA ALA A 241 -3.67 -23.00 10.54
C ALA A 241 -4.24 -21.78 11.28
N PHE A 242 -3.78 -20.59 10.94
CA PHE A 242 -4.32 -19.33 11.49
C PHE A 242 -5.48 -18.85 10.63
N ASP A 243 -6.63 -18.61 11.25
CA ASP A 243 -7.78 -17.93 10.63
C ASP A 243 -8.27 -16.80 11.55
N ILE A 244 -8.18 -15.58 11.05
CA ILE A 244 -8.60 -14.37 11.79
C ILE A 244 -10.10 -14.40 12.13
N ALA A 245 -10.96 -15.06 11.36
CA ALA A 245 -12.40 -15.11 11.63
C ALA A 245 -12.71 -15.85 12.94
N THR A 246 -11.96 -16.93 13.21
CA THR A 246 -12.24 -17.85 14.33
C THR A 246 -11.34 -17.65 15.53
N VAL A 247 -10.24 -16.92 15.39
CA VAL A 247 -9.25 -16.72 16.46
C VAL A 247 -9.85 -16.02 17.66
N ASP A 248 -9.52 -16.48 18.86
CA ASP A 248 -9.80 -15.73 20.09
C ASP A 248 -8.73 -14.63 20.27
N LEU A 249 -9.14 -13.37 20.09
CA LEU A 249 -8.27 -12.21 20.23
C LEU A 249 -7.61 -12.10 21.60
N LYS A 250 -8.30 -12.58 22.68
CA LYS A 250 -7.76 -12.52 24.05
C LYS A 250 -6.56 -13.46 24.24
N SER A 251 -6.48 -14.48 23.41
CA SER A 251 -5.44 -15.50 23.45
C SER A 251 -4.24 -15.23 22.52
N LEU A 252 -4.27 -14.10 21.79
CA LEU A 252 -3.17 -13.75 20.88
C LEU A 252 -1.87 -13.45 21.68
N PRO A 253 -0.71 -13.93 21.22
CA PRO A 253 0.58 -13.67 21.86
C PRO A 253 1.14 -12.26 21.47
N ILE A 254 0.32 -11.24 21.57
CA ILE A 254 0.63 -9.83 21.30
C ILE A 254 0.08 -8.96 22.43
N LYS A 255 0.69 -7.79 22.64
CA LYS A 255 0.24 -6.84 23.66
C LYS A 255 -1.10 -6.24 23.27
N LYS A 256 -2.10 -6.33 24.18
CA LYS A 256 -3.48 -5.88 23.94
C LYS A 256 -3.64 -4.37 23.75
N ASP A 257 -2.69 -3.59 24.24
CA ASP A 257 -2.66 -2.12 24.09
C ASP A 257 -1.84 -1.66 22.88
N SER A 258 -1.26 -2.61 22.13
CA SER A 258 -0.46 -2.31 20.93
C SER A 258 -1.33 -1.92 19.74
N LEU A 259 -0.75 -1.14 18.84
CA LEU A 259 -1.37 -0.82 17.54
C LEU A 259 -1.62 -2.07 16.69
N VAL A 260 -0.71 -3.05 16.77
CA VAL A 260 -0.85 -4.33 16.06
C VAL A 260 -2.11 -5.08 16.53
N TYR A 261 -2.39 -5.08 17.83
CA TYR A 261 -3.62 -5.70 18.35
C TYR A 261 -4.88 -5.03 17.79
N ASP A 262 -4.90 -3.70 17.67
CA ASP A 262 -6.04 -2.98 17.09
C ASP A 262 -6.25 -3.37 15.60
N PHE A 263 -5.17 -3.61 14.85
CA PHE A 263 -5.28 -4.13 13.49
C PHE A 263 -5.84 -5.55 13.43
N PHE A 264 -5.52 -6.42 14.39
CA PHE A 264 -6.13 -7.75 14.50
C PHE A 264 -7.63 -7.65 14.82
N VAL A 265 -8.03 -6.74 15.72
CA VAL A 265 -9.46 -6.49 16.03
C VAL A 265 -10.20 -6.10 14.74
N LEU A 266 -9.72 -5.07 14.04
CA LEU A 266 -10.36 -4.59 12.81
C LEU A 266 -10.39 -5.67 11.73
N SER A 267 -9.30 -6.41 11.53
CA SER A 267 -9.24 -7.49 10.53
C SER A 267 -10.26 -8.59 10.81
N LYS A 268 -10.45 -8.95 12.09
CA LYS A 268 -11.46 -9.93 12.50
C LYS A 268 -12.87 -9.44 12.23
N GLU A 269 -13.17 -8.19 12.59
CA GLU A 269 -14.48 -7.59 12.37
C GLU A 269 -14.85 -7.54 10.88
N LEU A 270 -13.88 -7.16 10.02
CA LEU A 270 -14.06 -7.16 8.57
C LEU A 270 -14.32 -8.57 8.03
N LYS A 271 -13.54 -9.56 8.50
CA LYS A 271 -13.72 -10.96 8.07
C LYS A 271 -15.08 -11.53 8.48
N GLN A 272 -15.54 -11.17 9.65
CA GLN A 272 -16.86 -11.58 10.15
C GLN A 272 -18.02 -10.93 9.39
N LEU A 273 -17.84 -9.69 8.90
CA LEU A 273 -18.83 -9.02 8.05
C LEU A 273 -18.93 -9.69 6.68
N ASP A 274 -17.81 -10.05 6.07
CA ASP A 274 -17.80 -10.75 4.78
C ASP A 274 -18.50 -12.13 4.87
N ASN A 275 -18.33 -12.86 5.97
CA ASN A 275 -18.95 -14.16 6.19
C ASN A 275 -20.48 -14.10 6.44
N LYS A 276 -21.04 -12.89 6.64
CA LYS A 276 -22.48 -12.68 6.84
C LYS A 276 -23.21 -12.21 5.56
N GLN A 277 -22.47 -11.90 4.52
CA GLN A 277 -22.99 -11.48 3.21
C GLN A 277 -23.05 -12.64 2.23
#